data_75c6ce7be035b0f60366ed781e7086d3
#
_entry.id   75c6ce7be035b0f60366ed781e7086d3
#
_cell.length_a   1.000
_cell.length_b   1.000
_cell.length_c   1.000
_cell.angle_alpha   90.00
_cell.angle_beta   90.00
_cell.angle_gamma   90.00
#
_symmetry.space_group_name_H-M   'P 1'
#
loop_
_entity.id
_entity.type
_entity.pdbx_description
1 polymer ?
#
loop_
_entity_poly.entity_id
_entity_poly.type
_entity_poly.pdbx_seq_one_letter_code
_entity_poly.pdbx_strand_id
1 'polypeptide(L)'
;RSTFEVDALVSLASLAGERMFFDGDSSAGVSADLRNATYLAMMMESAWGMGDTIAAQSVFKEIMGGPGGGYRTAADKDDAEAQHRSSMANRIEMRLGNILDEATRVLHEHRHMVLAIAHALETHKTISGDDVAAIFEGRQGPKVNGQDYHHPSFMEVADRYHNEALVAHRMTGRVEVPLPVLARGNPQLVAPSEQLPPPLP
;
A
#
# COMPACT_ATOMS: atom_id res chain seq x y z
N ARG A 1 -8.57 -14.56 -8.99
CA ARG A 1 -8.00 -13.24 -9.29
C ARG A 1 -6.75 -13.44 -10.15
N SER A 2 -6.53 -12.62 -11.18
CA SER A 2 -5.34 -12.74 -12.02
C SER A 2 -4.10 -12.33 -11.24
N THR A 3 -2.93 -12.88 -11.59
CA THR A 3 -1.65 -12.49 -11.00
C THR A 3 -1.41 -10.98 -11.15
N PHE A 4 -1.77 -10.42 -12.29
CA PHE A 4 -1.62 -8.99 -12.58
C PHE A 4 -2.49 -8.09 -11.69
N GLU A 5 -3.69 -8.54 -11.31
CA GLU A 5 -4.51 -7.81 -10.33
C GLU A 5 -3.89 -7.85 -8.93
N VAL A 6 -3.27 -8.97 -8.56
CA VAL A 6 -2.53 -9.07 -7.30
C VAL A 6 -1.31 -8.15 -7.31
N ASP A 7 -0.55 -8.12 -8.41
CA ASP A 7 0.62 -7.24 -8.54
C ASP A 7 0.22 -5.75 -8.47
N ALA A 8 -0.89 -5.38 -9.12
CA ALA A 8 -1.44 -4.03 -9.02
C ALA A 8 -1.91 -3.70 -7.59
N LEU A 9 -2.52 -4.67 -6.90
CA LEU A 9 -2.96 -4.51 -5.51
C LEU A 9 -1.76 -4.32 -4.57
N VAL A 10 -0.69 -5.10 -4.73
CA VAL A 10 0.55 -4.94 -3.95
C VAL A 10 1.16 -3.56 -4.19
N SER A 11 1.19 -3.09 -5.44
CA SER A 11 1.67 -1.74 -5.76
C SER A 11 0.82 -0.65 -5.12
N LEU A 12 -0.52 -0.75 -5.17
CA LEU A 12 -1.42 0.23 -4.56
C LEU A 12 -1.47 0.14 -3.03
N ALA A 13 -1.03 -0.97 -2.44
CA ALA A 13 -0.93 -1.10 -1.00
C ALA A 13 0.05 -0.09 -0.37
N SER A 14 1.05 0.39 -1.10
CA SER A 14 1.94 1.46 -0.65
C SER A 14 1.17 2.77 -0.44
N LEU A 15 0.36 3.19 -1.41
CA LEU A 15 -0.49 4.39 -1.31
C LEU A 15 -1.57 4.23 -0.24
N ALA A 16 -2.25 3.08 -0.19
CA ALA A 16 -3.26 2.79 0.81
C ALA A 16 -2.66 2.81 2.23
N GLY A 17 -1.46 2.24 2.39
CA GLY A 17 -0.71 2.23 3.65
C GLY A 17 -0.31 3.63 4.09
N GLU A 18 0.27 4.44 3.21
CA GLU A 18 0.59 5.82 3.57
C GLU A 18 -0.66 6.59 4.03
N ARG A 19 -1.75 6.55 3.26
CA ARG A 19 -3.00 7.22 3.62
C ARG A 19 -3.58 6.74 4.94
N MET A 20 -3.50 5.44 5.22
CA MET A 20 -4.02 4.84 6.45
C MET A 20 -3.18 5.18 7.68
N PHE A 21 -1.84 5.14 7.55
CA PHE A 21 -0.94 5.32 8.68
C PHE A 21 -0.44 6.75 8.87
N PHE A 22 -0.61 7.63 7.87
CA PHE A 22 -0.24 9.04 7.94
C PHE A 22 -1.43 10.00 7.81
N ASP A 23 -2.62 9.53 8.22
CA ASP A 23 -3.84 10.35 8.33
C ASP A 23 -4.25 11.02 7.01
N GLY A 24 -4.22 10.26 5.94
CA GLY A 24 -4.60 10.70 4.60
C GLY A 24 -3.49 11.35 3.79
N ASP A 25 -2.33 11.57 4.40
CA ASP A 25 -1.16 12.11 3.68
C ASP A 25 -0.46 11.04 2.84
N SER A 26 0.27 11.48 1.83
CA SER A 26 1.07 10.59 0.99
C SER A 26 2.34 11.29 0.51
N SER A 27 3.39 10.52 0.33
CA SER A 27 4.70 10.99 -0.11
C SER A 27 4.97 10.72 -1.59
N ALA A 28 6.02 11.33 -2.12
CA ALA A 28 6.52 11.00 -3.46
C ALA A 28 7.08 9.57 -3.56
N GLY A 29 7.27 8.87 -2.43
CA GLY A 29 7.77 7.49 -2.37
C GLY A 29 6.90 6.50 -3.14
N VAL A 30 5.58 6.71 -3.16
CA VAL A 30 4.62 5.83 -3.86
C VAL A 30 4.63 5.98 -5.39
N SER A 31 5.40 6.92 -5.96
CA SER A 31 5.32 7.25 -7.39
C SER A 31 5.68 6.09 -8.32
N ALA A 32 6.62 5.24 -7.94
CA ALA A 32 7.01 4.06 -8.72
C ALA A 32 5.90 3.00 -8.70
N ASP A 33 5.32 2.76 -7.55
CA ASP A 33 4.24 1.79 -7.35
C ASP A 33 2.96 2.22 -8.08
N LEU A 34 2.61 3.51 -7.97
CA LEU A 34 1.47 4.08 -8.68
C LEU A 34 1.64 3.96 -10.20
N ARG A 35 2.86 4.19 -10.71
CA ARG A 35 3.18 3.99 -12.13
C ARG A 35 3.01 2.53 -12.55
N ASN A 36 3.50 1.58 -11.75
CA ASN A 36 3.37 0.16 -12.02
C ASN A 36 1.91 -0.28 -12.04
N ALA A 37 1.13 0.10 -11.03
CA ALA A 37 -0.30 -0.21 -10.97
C ALA A 37 -1.06 0.37 -12.18
N THR A 38 -0.76 1.63 -12.56
CA THR A 38 -1.37 2.28 -13.73
C THR A 38 -1.02 1.55 -15.03
N TYR A 39 0.24 1.12 -15.20
CA TYR A 39 0.65 0.34 -16.36
C TYR A 39 -0.09 -1.00 -16.44
N LEU A 40 -0.19 -1.74 -15.34
CA LEU A 40 -0.91 -3.01 -15.29
C LEU A 40 -2.40 -2.81 -15.60
N ALA A 41 -3.05 -1.82 -15.01
CA ALA A 41 -4.45 -1.50 -15.29
C ALA A 41 -4.67 -1.13 -16.76
N MET A 42 -3.78 -0.32 -17.33
CA MET A 42 -3.80 0.04 -18.75
C MET A 42 -3.67 -1.23 -19.65
N MET A 43 -2.73 -2.11 -19.35
CA MET A 43 -2.53 -3.34 -20.14
C MET A 43 -3.72 -4.29 -20.03
N MET A 44 -4.31 -4.43 -18.84
CA MET A 44 -5.52 -5.25 -18.63
C MET A 44 -6.70 -4.72 -19.46
N GLU A 45 -6.89 -3.39 -19.51
CA GLU A 45 -8.00 -2.77 -20.23
C GLU A 45 -7.77 -2.71 -21.75
N SER A 46 -6.51 -2.54 -22.20
CA SER A 46 -6.23 -2.22 -23.61
C SER A 46 -5.70 -3.38 -24.44
N ALA A 47 -5.03 -4.36 -23.84
CA ALA A 47 -4.25 -5.34 -24.58
C ALA A 47 -4.54 -6.80 -24.22
N TRP A 48 -4.80 -7.09 -22.93
CA TRP A 48 -4.90 -8.49 -22.47
C TRP A 48 -6.32 -9.06 -22.45
N GLY A 49 -7.32 -8.26 -22.84
CA GLY A 49 -8.72 -8.69 -22.86
C GLY A 49 -9.27 -8.99 -21.44
N MET A 50 -8.71 -8.35 -20.42
CA MET A 50 -9.12 -8.49 -19.02
C MET A 50 -10.07 -7.36 -18.57
N GLY A 51 -10.39 -6.44 -19.48
CA GLY A 51 -11.34 -5.35 -19.28
C GLY A 51 -12.75 -5.74 -19.70
N ASP A 52 -13.68 -4.79 -19.55
CA ASP A 52 -15.08 -4.96 -19.94
C ASP A 52 -15.27 -4.97 -21.47
N THR A 53 -14.23 -4.62 -22.24
CA THR A 53 -14.25 -4.62 -23.71
C THR A 53 -13.34 -5.69 -24.26
N ILE A 54 -13.83 -6.46 -25.24
CA ILE A 54 -13.08 -7.53 -25.93
C ILE A 54 -12.15 -6.96 -27.01
N ALA A 55 -12.41 -5.74 -27.49
CA ALA A 55 -11.65 -5.13 -28.56
C ALA A 55 -10.27 -4.65 -28.07
N ALA A 56 -9.20 -5.18 -28.68
CA ALA A 56 -7.85 -4.69 -28.46
C ALA A 56 -7.71 -3.28 -29.06
N GLN A 57 -7.23 -2.34 -28.26
CA GLN A 57 -7.10 -0.94 -28.68
C GLN A 57 -6.13 -0.74 -29.84
N SER A 58 -5.10 -1.56 -29.95
CA SER A 58 -4.17 -1.55 -31.09
C SER A 58 -4.90 -1.80 -32.41
N VAL A 59 -5.81 -2.78 -32.42
CA VAL A 59 -6.64 -3.12 -33.59
C VAL A 59 -7.66 -2.03 -33.88
N PHE A 60 -8.26 -1.43 -32.86
CA PHE A 60 -9.19 -0.32 -33.04
C PHE A 60 -8.50 0.88 -33.70
N LYS A 61 -7.30 1.22 -33.25
CA LYS A 61 -6.49 2.30 -33.81
C LYS A 61 -6.09 2.02 -35.27
N GLU A 62 -5.76 0.78 -35.59
CA GLU A 62 -5.42 0.34 -36.95
C GLU A 62 -6.64 0.42 -37.90
N ILE A 63 -7.81 -0.03 -37.45
CA ILE A 63 -9.05 0.01 -38.23
C ILE A 63 -9.53 1.44 -38.45
N MET A 64 -9.46 2.29 -37.40
CA MET A 64 -9.95 3.69 -37.47
C MET A 64 -8.93 4.65 -38.09
N GLY A 65 -7.65 4.34 -38.05
CA GLY A 65 -6.55 5.16 -38.58
C GLY A 65 -5.97 4.71 -39.91
N GLY A 66 -6.38 3.54 -40.44
CA GLY A 66 -5.85 2.96 -41.67
C GLY A 66 -6.41 3.58 -42.94
N PRO A 67 -5.75 3.40 -44.10
CA PRO A 67 -6.13 3.98 -45.41
C PRO A 67 -7.49 3.53 -45.94
N GLY A 68 -8.15 2.55 -45.30
CA GLY A 68 -9.48 2.02 -45.68
C GLY A 68 -10.61 2.45 -44.77
N GLY A 69 -10.37 3.25 -43.74
CA GLY A 69 -11.41 3.80 -42.85
C GLY A 69 -12.27 4.78 -43.62
N GLY A 70 -13.57 4.42 -43.85
CA GLY A 70 -14.51 5.15 -44.69
C GLY A 70 -14.60 6.64 -44.44
N TYR A 71 -15.28 7.35 -45.34
CA TYR A 71 -15.46 8.79 -45.43
C TYR A 71 -15.89 9.49 -44.09
N ARG A 72 -14.91 9.63 -43.17
CA ARG A 72 -15.04 10.48 -41.99
C ARG A 72 -14.13 11.69 -42.16
N THR A 73 -14.64 12.86 -41.81
CA THR A 73 -13.81 14.08 -41.80
C THR A 73 -12.69 13.94 -40.77
N ALA A 74 -11.61 14.70 -40.91
CA ALA A 74 -10.54 14.72 -39.94
C ALA A 74 -11.05 15.10 -38.54
N ALA A 75 -12.00 16.02 -38.47
CA ALA A 75 -12.64 16.44 -37.21
C ALA A 75 -13.43 15.29 -36.55
N ASP A 76 -14.22 14.52 -37.33
CA ASP A 76 -14.98 13.38 -36.80
C ASP A 76 -14.07 12.25 -36.28
N LYS A 77 -12.87 12.09 -36.90
CA LYS A 77 -11.86 11.13 -36.43
C LYS A 77 -11.22 11.58 -35.11
N ASP A 78 -10.91 12.87 -34.99
CA ASP A 78 -10.30 13.45 -33.79
C ASP A 78 -11.27 13.39 -32.59
N ASP A 79 -12.56 13.67 -32.82
CA ASP A 79 -13.58 13.58 -31.77
C ASP A 79 -13.83 12.14 -31.33
N ALA A 80 -13.91 11.18 -32.25
CA ALA A 80 -14.10 9.76 -31.92
C ALA A 80 -12.88 9.19 -31.17
N GLU A 81 -11.67 9.59 -31.55
CA GLU A 81 -10.44 9.16 -30.87
C GLU A 81 -10.31 9.80 -29.47
N ALA A 82 -10.69 11.07 -29.33
CA ALA A 82 -10.73 11.76 -28.03
C ALA A 82 -11.75 11.10 -27.09
N GLN A 83 -12.94 10.79 -27.58
CA GLN A 83 -13.98 10.13 -26.78
C GLN A 83 -13.56 8.70 -26.39
N HIS A 84 -12.90 7.96 -27.27
CA HIS A 84 -12.39 6.63 -26.96
C HIS A 84 -11.28 6.67 -25.91
N ARG A 85 -10.32 7.63 -26.02
CA ARG A 85 -9.28 7.86 -25.01
C ARG A 85 -9.87 8.21 -23.64
N SER A 86 -10.86 9.09 -23.61
CA SER A 86 -11.56 9.46 -22.36
C SER A 86 -12.27 8.26 -21.72
N SER A 87 -12.99 7.48 -22.53
CA SER A 87 -13.67 6.26 -22.04
C SER A 87 -12.68 5.24 -21.47
N MET A 88 -11.52 5.06 -22.11
CA MET A 88 -10.49 4.17 -21.60
C MET A 88 -9.86 4.70 -20.30
N ALA A 89 -9.53 5.98 -20.25
CA ALA A 89 -9.00 6.60 -19.04
C ALA A 89 -9.93 6.39 -17.85
N ASN A 90 -11.24 6.58 -18.05
CA ASN A 90 -12.24 6.35 -17.01
C ASN A 90 -12.29 4.89 -16.54
N ARG A 91 -12.17 3.90 -17.45
CA ARG A 91 -12.13 2.48 -17.05
C ARG A 91 -10.87 2.13 -16.26
N ILE A 92 -9.71 2.66 -16.69
CA ILE A 92 -8.45 2.48 -15.97
C ILE A 92 -8.59 3.07 -14.56
N GLU A 93 -9.12 4.28 -14.44
CA GLU A 93 -9.30 4.95 -13.15
C GLU A 93 -10.28 4.19 -12.23
N MET A 94 -11.41 3.71 -12.76
CA MET A 94 -12.34 2.88 -12.00
C MET A 94 -11.68 1.58 -11.53
N ARG A 95 -10.88 0.92 -12.37
CA ARG A 95 -10.17 -0.30 -11.99
C ARG A 95 -9.15 -0.03 -10.88
N LEU A 96 -8.37 1.04 -11.02
CA LEU A 96 -7.41 1.46 -9.98
C LEU A 96 -8.13 1.79 -8.67
N GLY A 97 -9.26 2.48 -8.74
CA GLY A 97 -10.10 2.78 -7.58
C GLY A 97 -10.55 1.50 -6.85
N ASN A 98 -11.10 0.54 -7.58
CA ASN A 98 -11.56 -0.73 -7.00
C ASN A 98 -10.41 -1.54 -6.37
N ILE A 99 -9.22 -1.53 -7.00
CA ILE A 99 -8.04 -2.21 -6.46
C ILE A 99 -7.52 -1.48 -5.20
N LEU A 100 -7.53 -0.15 -5.20
CA LEU A 100 -7.14 0.66 -4.05
C LEU A 100 -8.09 0.46 -2.86
N ASP A 101 -9.40 0.40 -3.09
CA ASP A 101 -10.39 0.11 -2.06
C ASP A 101 -10.16 -1.28 -1.45
N GLU A 102 -9.85 -2.26 -2.28
CA GLU A 102 -9.52 -3.61 -1.81
C GLU A 102 -8.20 -3.62 -1.02
N ALA A 103 -7.16 -2.93 -1.48
CA ALA A 103 -5.90 -2.80 -0.74
C ALA A 103 -6.13 -2.13 0.63
N THR A 104 -6.93 -1.08 0.65
CA THR A 104 -7.32 -0.37 1.88
C THR A 104 -8.06 -1.29 2.84
N ARG A 105 -9.01 -2.10 2.34
CA ARG A 105 -9.76 -3.08 3.13
C ARG A 105 -8.83 -4.12 3.76
N VAL A 106 -7.93 -4.70 2.97
CA VAL A 106 -6.96 -5.70 3.45
C VAL A 106 -6.05 -5.12 4.53
N LEU A 107 -5.55 -3.89 4.32
CA LEU A 107 -4.71 -3.22 5.32
C LEU A 107 -5.48 -2.92 6.62
N HIS A 108 -6.76 -2.53 6.52
CA HIS A 108 -7.60 -2.34 7.71
C HIS A 108 -7.80 -3.63 8.49
N GLU A 109 -8.10 -4.72 7.81
CA GLU A 109 -8.28 -6.04 8.44
C GLU A 109 -7.00 -6.53 9.14
N HIS A 110 -5.84 -6.20 8.58
CA HIS A 110 -4.54 -6.65 9.08
C HIS A 110 -3.69 -5.52 9.70
N ARG A 111 -4.32 -4.41 10.11
CA ARG A 111 -3.64 -3.22 10.61
C ARG A 111 -2.60 -3.54 11.70
N HIS A 112 -2.96 -4.40 12.65
CA HIS A 112 -2.06 -4.77 13.73
C HIS A 112 -0.85 -5.58 13.27
N MET A 113 -1.01 -6.39 12.21
CA MET A 113 0.11 -7.12 11.61
C MET A 113 1.09 -6.18 10.93
N VAL A 114 0.59 -5.13 10.28
CA VAL A 114 1.45 -4.08 9.70
C VAL A 114 2.25 -3.37 10.77
N LEU A 115 1.60 -2.98 11.88
CA LEU A 115 2.29 -2.37 13.03
C LEU A 115 3.30 -3.32 13.68
N ALA A 116 2.99 -4.61 13.77
CA ALA A 116 3.90 -5.62 14.30
C ALA A 116 5.14 -5.79 13.41
N ILE A 117 4.96 -5.83 12.09
CA ILE A 117 6.07 -5.90 11.13
C ILE A 117 6.93 -4.63 11.21
N ALA A 118 6.31 -3.46 11.27
CA ALA A 118 7.02 -2.19 11.41
C ALA A 118 7.84 -2.14 12.70
N HIS A 119 7.26 -2.57 13.84
CA HIS A 119 7.96 -2.68 15.10
C HIS A 119 9.14 -3.67 15.03
N ALA A 120 8.93 -4.84 14.43
CA ALA A 120 9.98 -5.84 14.27
C ALA A 120 11.12 -5.33 13.38
N LEU A 121 10.82 -4.63 12.29
CA LEU A 121 11.81 -4.00 11.41
C LEU A 121 12.60 -2.92 12.14
N GLU A 122 11.92 -2.07 12.89
CA GLU A 122 12.61 -1.02 13.65
C GLU A 122 13.49 -1.61 14.77
N THR A 123 13.04 -2.67 15.40
CA THR A 123 13.81 -3.34 16.48
C THR A 123 15.03 -4.10 15.93
N HIS A 124 14.86 -4.85 14.86
CA HIS A 124 15.88 -5.77 14.35
C HIS A 124 16.63 -5.24 13.12
N LYS A 125 16.17 -4.13 12.54
CA LYS A 125 16.65 -3.49 11.29
C LYS A 125 16.54 -4.38 10.03
N THR A 126 16.55 -5.68 10.20
CA THR A 126 16.36 -6.66 9.12
C THR A 126 15.62 -7.87 9.70
N ILE A 127 14.55 -8.26 9.05
CA ILE A 127 13.80 -9.50 9.33
C ILE A 127 13.70 -10.33 8.06
N SER A 128 13.50 -11.63 8.21
CA SER A 128 13.32 -12.58 7.10
C SER A 128 11.84 -12.77 6.76
N GLY A 129 11.56 -13.43 5.63
CA GLY A 129 10.21 -13.88 5.31
C GLY A 129 9.62 -14.83 6.35
N ASP A 130 10.46 -15.64 6.99
CA ASP A 130 10.05 -16.55 8.08
C ASP A 130 9.65 -15.77 9.34
N ASP A 131 10.28 -14.63 9.62
CA ASP A 131 9.88 -13.74 10.71
C ASP A 131 8.53 -13.08 10.41
N VAL A 132 8.29 -12.66 9.17
CA VAL A 132 7.00 -12.11 8.75
C VAL A 132 5.90 -13.17 8.89
N ALA A 133 6.13 -14.39 8.40
CA ALA A 133 5.20 -15.50 8.55
C ALA A 133 4.93 -15.82 10.04
N ALA A 134 5.98 -15.79 10.87
CA ALA A 134 5.86 -16.02 12.31
C ALA A 134 4.96 -14.98 12.99
N ILE A 135 5.06 -13.70 12.61
CA ILE A 135 4.16 -12.65 13.10
C ILE A 135 2.71 -12.96 12.72
N PHE A 136 2.44 -13.33 11.45
CA PHE A 136 1.09 -13.64 10.99
C PHE A 136 0.49 -14.89 11.66
N GLU A 137 1.31 -15.90 11.90
CA GLU A 137 0.87 -17.20 12.42
C GLU A 137 0.90 -17.27 13.97
N GLY A 138 1.37 -16.25 14.65
CA GLY A 138 1.50 -16.26 16.11
C GLY A 138 2.51 -17.29 16.63
N ARG A 139 3.58 -17.54 15.89
CA ARG A 139 4.63 -18.51 16.23
C ARG A 139 5.99 -17.82 16.40
N GLN A 140 6.95 -18.57 16.90
CA GLN A 140 8.32 -18.08 17.00
C GLN A 140 9.00 -18.11 15.62
N GLY A 141 9.65 -17.01 15.24
CA GLY A 141 10.50 -16.88 14.07
C GLY A 141 12.00 -16.83 14.44
N PRO A 142 12.89 -16.71 13.45
CA PRO A 142 14.33 -16.63 13.67
C PRO A 142 14.75 -15.45 14.55
N LYS A 143 14.07 -14.31 14.47
CA LYS A 143 14.35 -13.10 15.25
C LYS A 143 13.16 -12.62 16.08
N VAL A 144 11.94 -12.98 15.68
CA VAL A 144 10.70 -12.50 16.29
C VAL A 144 9.96 -13.61 17.01
N ASN A 145 9.21 -13.23 18.05
CA ASN A 145 8.23 -14.11 18.68
C ASN A 145 6.83 -13.66 18.27
N GLY A 146 6.21 -14.35 17.33
CA GLY A 146 4.87 -14.01 16.81
C GLY A 146 3.78 -14.06 17.88
N GLN A 147 3.95 -14.83 18.96
CA GLN A 147 3.03 -14.86 20.10
C GLN A 147 2.98 -13.51 20.81
N ASP A 148 4.11 -12.84 21.01
CA ASP A 148 4.18 -11.52 21.66
C ASP A 148 3.43 -10.47 20.82
N TYR A 149 3.51 -10.55 19.49
CA TYR A 149 2.83 -9.65 18.58
C TYR A 149 1.32 -9.90 18.48
N HIS A 150 0.85 -11.09 18.83
CA HIS A 150 -0.57 -11.44 18.89
C HIS A 150 -1.21 -11.13 20.25
N HIS A 151 -0.43 -10.71 21.24
CA HIS A 151 -0.99 -10.41 22.54
C HIS A 151 -1.79 -9.12 22.52
N PRO A 152 -2.99 -9.07 23.12
CA PRO A 152 -3.86 -7.88 23.11
C PRO A 152 -3.16 -6.61 23.62
N SER A 153 -2.29 -6.72 24.60
CA SER A 153 -1.55 -5.56 25.12
C SER A 153 -0.56 -4.97 24.13
N PHE A 154 -0.04 -5.75 23.17
CA PHE A 154 0.78 -5.20 22.09
C PHE A 154 -0.05 -4.29 21.18
N MET A 155 -1.28 -4.70 20.84
CA MET A 155 -2.17 -3.93 19.99
C MET A 155 -2.43 -2.53 20.55
N GLU A 156 -2.77 -2.46 21.85
CA GLU A 156 -3.03 -1.20 22.55
C GLU A 156 -1.81 -0.27 22.55
N VAL A 157 -0.63 -0.83 22.81
CA VAL A 157 0.61 -0.05 22.85
C VAL A 157 1.09 0.35 21.46
N ALA A 158 0.95 -0.52 20.47
CA ALA A 158 1.29 -0.20 19.09
C ALA A 158 0.44 0.95 18.55
N ASP A 159 -0.86 0.93 18.83
CA ASP A 159 -1.76 2.02 18.43
C ASP A 159 -1.43 3.34 19.16
N ARG A 160 -1.18 3.28 20.47
CA ARG A 160 -0.77 4.46 21.22
C ARG A 160 0.56 5.03 20.70
N TYR A 161 1.57 4.17 20.53
CA TYR A 161 2.86 4.57 19.98
C TYR A 161 2.71 5.20 18.60
N HIS A 162 1.92 4.58 17.72
CA HIS A 162 1.68 5.11 16.38
C HIS A 162 1.04 6.50 16.44
N ASN A 163 0.03 6.70 17.26
CA ASN A 163 -0.62 8.01 17.41
C ASN A 163 0.33 9.07 17.99
N GLU A 164 1.15 8.71 18.97
CA GLU A 164 2.17 9.61 19.52
C GLU A 164 3.23 9.98 18.47
N ALA A 165 3.69 9.01 17.68
CA ALA A 165 4.63 9.22 16.58
C ALA A 165 4.06 10.14 15.49
N LEU A 166 2.77 10.00 15.13
CA LEU A 166 2.09 10.90 14.21
C LEU A 166 2.04 12.34 14.71
N VAL A 167 1.68 12.52 15.98
CA VAL A 167 1.65 13.86 16.61
C VAL A 167 3.05 14.48 16.62
N ALA A 168 4.06 13.71 17.00
CA ALA A 168 5.45 14.17 16.99
C ALA A 168 5.92 14.59 15.59
N HIS A 169 5.60 13.79 14.59
CA HIS A 169 5.94 14.07 13.19
C HIS A 169 5.32 15.39 12.69
N ARG A 170 4.04 15.63 13.02
CA ARG A 170 3.33 16.85 12.62
C ARG A 170 3.81 18.12 13.33
N MET A 171 4.31 18.00 14.55
CA MET A 171 4.78 19.14 15.33
C MET A 171 6.18 19.64 14.93
N THR A 172 6.74 19.15 13.80
CA THR A 172 8.05 19.56 13.27
C THR A 172 9.21 19.45 14.27
N GLY A 173 8.99 18.81 15.39
CA GLY A 173 10.00 18.52 16.39
C GLY A 173 10.60 17.14 16.13
N ARG A 174 11.91 17.01 16.26
CA ARG A 174 12.56 15.71 16.41
C ARG A 174 12.25 15.16 17.82
N VAL A 175 10.99 14.82 18.05
CA VAL A 175 10.62 14.13 19.29
C VAL A 175 10.85 12.66 19.03
N GLU A 176 11.88 12.11 19.62
CA GLU A 176 12.12 10.67 19.61
C GLU A 176 11.08 10.01 20.52
N VAL A 177 10.10 9.38 19.91
CA VAL A 177 9.15 8.53 20.60
C VAL A 177 9.80 7.16 20.76
N PRO A 178 10.08 6.69 21.99
CA PRO A 178 10.77 5.43 22.18
C PRO A 178 9.89 4.25 21.77
N LEU A 179 10.47 3.28 21.07
CA LEU A 179 9.80 2.04 20.68
C LEU A 179 9.34 1.26 21.93
N PRO A 180 8.12 0.69 21.91
CA PRO A 180 7.67 -0.20 22.95
C PRO A 180 8.60 -1.41 23.08
N VAL A 181 8.96 -1.78 24.29
CA VAL A 181 9.75 -2.99 24.56
C VAL A 181 8.81 -4.15 24.86
N LEU A 182 8.89 -5.23 24.08
CA LEU A 182 8.15 -6.44 24.36
C LEU A 182 8.89 -7.26 25.44
N ALA A 183 8.22 -7.52 26.55
CA ALA A 183 8.77 -8.36 27.60
C ALA A 183 8.79 -9.84 27.17
N ARG A 184 9.96 -10.48 27.23
CA ARG A 184 10.07 -11.91 26.91
C ARG A 184 9.27 -12.73 27.93
N GLY A 185 8.27 -13.46 27.47
CA GLY A 185 7.56 -14.48 28.24
C GLY A 185 6.48 -13.96 29.23
N ASN A 186 6.31 -12.66 29.36
CA ASN A 186 5.14 -12.07 30.03
C ASN A 186 4.81 -10.75 29.31
N PRO A 187 3.63 -10.62 28.68
CA PRO A 187 3.30 -9.45 27.86
C PRO A 187 2.91 -8.24 28.69
N GLN A 188 3.59 -7.97 29.77
CA GLN A 188 3.58 -6.67 30.37
C GLN A 188 4.54 -5.77 29.60
N LEU A 189 3.95 -4.94 28.75
CA LEU A 189 4.67 -3.85 28.12
C LEU A 189 5.23 -2.96 29.21
N VAL A 190 6.53 -3.05 29.44
CA VAL A 190 7.21 -2.12 30.32
C VAL A 190 7.18 -0.77 29.59
N ALA A 191 6.42 0.17 30.12
CA ALA A 191 6.57 1.55 29.70
C ALA A 191 8.06 1.92 29.83
N PRO A 192 8.67 2.66 28.88
CA PRO A 192 10.04 3.07 29.01
C PRO A 192 10.17 3.77 30.36
N SER A 193 10.97 3.17 31.27
CA SER A 193 11.29 3.82 32.52
C SER A 193 11.92 5.17 32.18
N GLU A 194 11.35 6.24 32.74
CA GLU A 194 11.96 7.55 32.75
C GLU A 194 13.37 7.42 33.36
N GLN A 195 14.35 7.15 32.51
CA GLN A 195 15.73 7.41 32.88
C GLN A 195 15.94 8.92 32.73
N LEU A 196 15.68 9.64 33.81
CA LEU A 196 16.18 10.99 33.95
C LEU A 196 17.69 10.98 33.65
N PRO A 197 18.17 11.87 32.76
CA PRO A 197 19.60 12.00 32.55
C PRO A 197 20.27 12.36 33.89
N PRO A 198 21.47 11.82 34.14
CA PRO A 198 22.20 12.17 35.35
C PRO A 198 22.45 13.69 35.39
N PRO A 199 22.43 14.33 36.57
CA PRO A 199 22.71 15.75 36.69
C PRO A 199 24.12 16.04 36.14
N LEU A 200 24.18 17.05 35.29
CA LEU A 200 25.45 17.56 34.74
C LEU A 200 26.35 18.02 35.89
N PRO A 201 27.70 17.84 35.82
CA PRO A 201 28.64 18.22 36.81
C PRO A 201 28.72 19.74 37.02
#